data_31eb2830872f8d458538789d923945fa
#
_entry.id   31eb2830872f8d458538789d923945fa
#
_cell.length_a   1.000
_cell.length_b   1.000
_cell.length_c   1.000
_cell.angle_alpha   90.00
_cell.angle_beta   90.00
_cell.angle_gamma   90.00
#
_symmetry.space_group_name_H-M   'P 1'
#
loop_
_entity.id
_entity.type
_entity.pdbx_description
1 polymer ?
#
loop_
_entity_poly.entity_id
_entity_poly.type
_entity_poly.pdbx_seq_one_letter_code
_entity_poly.pdbx_strand_id
1 'polypeptide(L)'
;MAKSRVSVRTTHDSVASPIISPDSSSICVRARRAAICTALLLACLFAPAVADAEQQTFTMRYGPVSLGGYETAYPEPLVKTPKRSGYITKMSARIVDRHGRRMPLGDVMLHHVVFINSGHRGGVRKMSSCPGRPGEPFYGTGEETQTLLLPPGYGYRVDRRDRWRMIAMLMSHKLEQTKAWIEYRITIETSRKLTPVRPLWLRANGCDPTSSYTVPGGGAPGSDDVRSSDWAMPISGRIVAAGAHMHGSAKRLTITQPRCGGRTLIDHRPRWGASNDAVYKVRPLLHEPGPIAAGYFLSRKGIPVRRGEPLNVTGVYDAQLAHPAVMSITHIYVARDDKASMACDPLPADRRIDWSRKLGRNSVAPMQLPLTGLDDRGRPRQIASAQGPSVVAGASVTVDLERSLFSPPNLSIALGGVVTWRSLDQERHVVILANGPRAVDSPLMRQGATHAQRFDVAGTYNLFCYLHPVTMHQTLTVRPE
;
A
#
# COMPACT_ATOMS: atom_id res chain seq x y z
N MET A 1 54.24 12.96 -14.52
CA MET A 1 54.48 14.01 -15.54
C MET A 1 53.09 14.53 -15.91
N ALA A 2 52.86 15.65 -15.72
CA ALA A 2 52.88 17.05 -15.81
C ALA A 2 51.59 17.64 -15.23
N LYS A 3 51.72 18.52 -14.27
CA LYS A 3 50.69 19.41 -13.70
C LYS A 3 50.46 20.57 -14.67
N SER A 4 49.22 21.01 -14.84
CA SER A 4 48.93 22.36 -15.32
C SER A 4 47.91 23.04 -14.40
N ARG A 5 48.34 24.13 -13.76
CA ARG A 5 47.54 25.10 -13.03
C ARG A 5 47.16 26.21 -14.00
N VAL A 6 45.94 26.66 -13.96
CA VAL A 6 45.51 27.94 -14.54
C VAL A 6 44.96 28.85 -13.43
N SER A 7 45.60 30.03 -13.35
CA SER A 7 45.30 31.15 -12.45
C SER A 7 44.21 32.04 -13.09
N VAL A 8 43.25 32.53 -12.30
CA VAL A 8 42.32 33.60 -12.71
C VAL A 8 42.61 34.84 -11.89
N ARG A 9 42.85 35.92 -12.59
CA ARG A 9 43.04 37.29 -12.06
C ARG A 9 41.72 37.96 -11.80
N THR A 10 41.63 38.64 -10.66
CA THR A 10 40.63 39.65 -10.31
C THR A 10 41.06 40.99 -10.85
N THR A 11 40.10 41.72 -11.43
CA THR A 11 40.22 43.15 -11.68
C THR A 11 39.09 43.90 -10.98
N HIS A 12 39.47 44.81 -10.08
CA HIS A 12 38.65 45.85 -9.51
C HIS A 12 38.54 47.02 -10.51
N ASP A 13 37.36 47.56 -10.72
CA ASP A 13 37.15 48.91 -11.19
C ASP A 13 36.13 49.62 -10.33
N SER A 14 36.55 50.73 -9.76
CA SER A 14 35.81 51.73 -9.00
C SER A 14 35.37 52.84 -9.91
N VAL A 15 34.12 53.25 -9.87
CA VAL A 15 33.66 54.53 -10.48
C VAL A 15 32.86 55.32 -9.46
N ALA A 16 33.22 56.58 -9.37
CA ALA A 16 32.81 57.55 -8.39
C ALA A 16 31.39 58.16 -8.67
N SER A 17 30.78 58.60 -7.58
CA SER A 17 29.52 59.40 -7.59
C SER A 17 29.79 60.89 -7.90
N PRO A 18 28.85 61.62 -8.48
CA PRO A 18 28.78 63.09 -8.33
C PRO A 18 27.62 63.50 -7.39
N ILE A 19 27.96 64.47 -6.56
CA ILE A 19 27.10 65.21 -5.65
C ILE A 19 26.35 66.30 -6.43
N ILE A 20 25.05 66.43 -6.28
CA ILE A 20 24.26 67.60 -6.72
C ILE A 20 23.44 68.12 -5.53
N SER A 21 23.58 69.44 -5.26
CA SER A 21 22.91 70.22 -4.23
C SER A 21 21.44 70.50 -4.53
N PRO A 22 20.63 70.82 -3.51
CA PRO A 22 19.17 70.93 -3.66
C PRO A 22 18.75 72.32 -4.09
N ASP A 23 17.80 72.38 -5.01
CA ASP A 23 17.13 73.63 -5.41
C ASP A 23 15.73 73.68 -4.75
N SER A 24 15.45 74.87 -4.26
CA SER A 24 14.29 75.21 -3.43
C SER A 24 13.14 75.74 -4.30
N SER A 25 12.18 74.87 -4.61
CA SER A 25 10.83 75.33 -5.01
C SER A 25 9.82 74.18 -5.06
N SER A 26 8.99 73.99 -4.06
CA SER A 26 7.66 73.34 -4.16
C SER A 26 7.03 73.15 -2.77
N ILE A 27 6.50 74.19 -2.15
CA ILE A 27 5.71 74.10 -0.91
C ILE A 27 4.20 73.86 -1.16
N CYS A 28 3.73 73.75 -2.39
CA CYS A 28 2.28 73.70 -2.67
C CYS A 28 1.68 72.34 -3.09
N VAL A 29 2.45 71.24 -3.15
CA VAL A 29 1.96 69.90 -3.59
C VAL A 29 1.80 68.89 -2.45
N ARG A 30 2.25 69.24 -1.21
CA ARG A 30 2.25 68.26 -0.10
C ARG A 30 0.89 68.02 0.57
N ALA A 31 -0.11 68.92 0.44
CA ALA A 31 -1.40 68.75 1.14
C ALA A 31 -2.38 67.76 0.45
N ARG A 32 -2.26 67.48 -0.86
CA ARG A 32 -3.16 66.55 -1.54
C ARG A 32 -2.70 65.10 -1.57
N ARG A 33 -1.41 64.80 -1.31
CA ARG A 33 -0.90 63.45 -1.25
C ARG A 33 -1.07 62.77 0.10
N ALA A 34 -1.16 63.52 1.19
CA ALA A 34 -1.38 63.00 2.55
C ALA A 34 -2.80 62.44 2.72
N ALA A 35 -3.83 63.02 2.12
CA ALA A 35 -5.21 62.55 2.22
C ALA A 35 -5.47 61.23 1.47
N ILE A 36 -4.77 61.00 0.38
CA ILE A 36 -4.92 59.76 -0.43
C ILE A 36 -4.18 58.58 0.23
N CYS A 37 -3.03 58.81 0.85
CA CYS A 37 -2.32 57.77 1.60
C CYS A 37 -3.05 57.33 2.88
N THR A 38 -3.75 58.21 3.56
CA THR A 38 -4.53 57.85 4.77
C THR A 38 -5.79 57.04 4.43
N ALA A 39 -6.44 57.36 3.28
CA ALA A 39 -7.59 56.57 2.85
C ALA A 39 -7.21 55.17 2.36
N LEU A 40 -6.04 55.01 1.75
CA LEU A 40 -5.52 53.68 1.35
C LEU A 40 -5.04 52.84 2.56
N LEU A 41 -4.51 53.47 3.62
CA LEU A 41 -4.14 52.76 4.88
C LEU A 41 -5.36 52.28 5.68
N LEU A 42 -6.47 53.06 5.68
CA LEU A 42 -7.71 52.64 6.33
C LEU A 42 -8.45 51.51 5.50
N ALA A 43 -8.32 51.50 4.19
CA ALA A 43 -8.90 50.42 3.37
C ALA A 43 -8.16 49.05 3.55
N CYS A 44 -6.88 49.07 3.91
CA CYS A 44 -6.13 47.85 4.24
C CYS A 44 -6.48 47.26 5.62
N LEU A 45 -7.08 48.03 6.53
CA LEU A 45 -7.47 47.55 7.86
C LEU A 45 -8.82 46.81 7.89
N PHE A 46 -9.60 46.87 6.80
CA PHE A 46 -10.86 46.16 6.63
C PHE A 46 -10.84 45.09 5.55
N ALA A 47 -9.67 44.69 5.06
CA ALA A 47 -9.59 43.45 4.31
C ALA A 47 -10.03 42.32 5.27
N PRO A 48 -11.13 41.59 4.98
CA PRO A 48 -11.49 40.46 5.82
C PRO A 48 -10.26 39.55 5.83
N ALA A 49 -9.68 39.34 7.03
CA ALA A 49 -8.68 38.32 7.21
C ALA A 49 -9.32 37.04 6.68
N VAL A 50 -8.89 36.57 5.51
CA VAL A 50 -9.23 35.25 5.03
C VAL A 50 -8.69 34.34 6.13
N ALA A 51 -9.59 33.88 6.99
CA ALA A 51 -9.22 32.96 8.05
C ALA A 51 -8.50 31.81 7.37
N ASP A 52 -7.19 31.77 7.55
CA ASP A 52 -6.39 30.65 7.05
C ASP A 52 -7.03 29.39 7.57
N ALA A 53 -7.38 28.51 6.63
CA ALA A 53 -7.98 27.24 6.97
C ALA A 53 -7.07 26.53 7.95
N GLU A 54 -7.53 26.35 9.20
CA GLU A 54 -6.74 25.74 10.25
C GLU A 54 -6.59 24.24 9.99
N GLN A 55 -5.69 23.92 9.09
CA GLN A 55 -5.26 22.54 8.85
C GLN A 55 -4.26 22.15 9.92
N GLN A 56 -4.66 21.23 10.78
CA GLN A 56 -3.80 20.68 11.83
C GLN A 56 -3.25 19.33 11.39
N THR A 57 -1.92 19.16 11.53
CA THR A 57 -1.27 17.87 11.27
C THR A 57 -0.87 17.20 12.58
N PHE A 58 -1.38 16.00 12.78
CA PHE A 58 -1.10 15.15 13.92
C PHE A 58 -0.15 14.04 13.51
N THR A 59 0.90 13.82 14.31
CA THR A 59 1.81 12.68 14.17
C THR A 59 1.59 11.74 15.34
N MET A 60 1.26 10.50 15.04
CA MET A 60 0.95 9.46 16.03
C MET A 60 1.77 8.21 15.74
N ARG A 61 1.96 7.39 16.78
CA ARG A 61 2.72 6.12 16.65
C ARG A 61 2.02 5.00 17.39
N TYR A 62 2.09 3.82 16.79
CA TYR A 62 1.80 2.53 17.39
C TYR A 62 3.08 1.72 17.50
N GLY A 63 3.27 1.03 18.60
CA GLY A 63 4.44 0.19 18.88
C GLY A 63 4.97 0.39 20.30
N PRO A 64 6.09 -0.26 20.65
CA PRO A 64 6.93 -1.04 19.74
C PRO A 64 6.25 -2.33 19.28
N VAL A 65 6.43 -2.69 18.00
CA VAL A 65 6.24 -4.03 17.48
C VAL A 65 7.59 -4.71 17.58
N SER A 66 7.68 -5.77 18.36
CA SER A 66 8.88 -6.61 18.44
C SER A 66 8.85 -7.61 17.29
N LEU A 67 9.95 -7.73 16.58
CA LEU A 67 10.17 -8.64 15.46
C LEU A 67 11.43 -9.44 15.76
N GLY A 68 11.34 -10.75 15.76
CA GLY A 68 12.48 -11.63 15.76
C GLY A 68 13.30 -11.53 14.48
N GLY A 69 14.40 -12.25 14.41
CA GLY A 69 15.21 -12.31 13.19
C GLY A 69 14.41 -12.92 12.03
N TYR A 70 14.27 -12.19 10.93
CA TYR A 70 13.56 -12.62 9.72
C TYR A 70 12.10 -13.02 9.96
N GLU A 71 11.48 -12.45 10.96
CA GLU A 71 10.11 -12.75 11.38
C GLU A 71 9.11 -11.76 10.77
N THR A 72 7.88 -12.25 10.57
CA THR A 72 6.74 -11.45 10.13
C THR A 72 5.73 -11.29 11.26
N ALA A 73 5.29 -10.06 11.54
CA ALA A 73 4.29 -9.75 12.56
C ALA A 73 3.01 -9.17 11.94
N TYR A 74 1.87 -9.53 12.55
CA TYR A 74 0.53 -9.08 12.15
C TYR A 74 -0.20 -8.37 13.30
N PRO A 75 0.18 -7.13 13.66
CA PRO A 75 -0.53 -6.40 14.70
C PRO A 75 -1.91 -5.89 14.22
N GLU A 76 -2.92 -6.09 15.07
CA GLU A 76 -4.30 -5.61 14.83
C GLU A 76 -4.85 -4.78 16.01
N PRO A 77 -4.16 -3.72 16.47
CA PRO A 77 -4.55 -2.98 17.65
C PRO A 77 -5.66 -1.96 17.38
N LEU A 78 -6.29 -1.51 18.47
CA LEU A 78 -6.88 -0.17 18.53
C LEU A 78 -5.76 0.86 18.57
N VAL A 79 -5.85 1.90 17.76
CA VAL A 79 -4.83 2.94 17.64
C VAL A 79 -5.32 4.29 18.15
N LYS A 80 -4.37 5.15 18.54
CA LYS A 80 -4.68 6.53 18.94
C LYS A 80 -5.30 7.30 17.77
N THR A 81 -6.26 8.17 18.08
CA THR A 81 -6.91 9.06 17.13
C THR A 81 -6.65 10.52 17.52
N PRO A 82 -6.72 11.48 16.60
CA PRO A 82 -6.44 12.91 16.87
C PRO A 82 -7.34 13.56 17.91
N LYS A 83 -8.45 12.91 18.34
CA LYS A 83 -9.45 13.47 19.27
C LYS A 83 -10.01 14.82 18.82
N ARG A 84 -10.09 15.00 17.50
CA ARG A 84 -10.66 16.17 16.82
C ARG A 84 -11.76 15.72 15.87
N SER A 85 -12.83 16.50 15.79
CA SER A 85 -13.82 16.35 14.71
C SER A 85 -13.44 17.25 13.56
N GLY A 86 -13.66 16.80 12.32
CA GLY A 86 -13.30 17.54 11.13
C GLY A 86 -13.21 16.63 9.91
N TYR A 87 -12.35 16.99 8.98
CA TYR A 87 -12.18 16.30 7.71
C TYR A 87 -10.72 15.97 7.45
N ILE A 88 -10.39 14.69 7.37
CA ILE A 88 -9.05 14.28 6.93
C ILE A 88 -8.89 14.62 5.45
N THR A 89 -7.90 15.45 5.14
CA THR A 89 -7.52 15.83 3.77
C THR A 89 -6.30 15.09 3.28
N LYS A 90 -5.42 14.65 4.21
CA LYS A 90 -4.20 13.91 3.91
C LYS A 90 -3.88 12.93 5.03
N MET A 91 -3.38 11.73 4.66
CA MET A 91 -2.87 10.76 5.62
C MET A 91 -1.74 9.93 5.00
N SER A 92 -0.72 9.63 5.79
CA SER A 92 0.41 8.77 5.41
C SER A 92 0.84 7.90 6.59
N ALA A 93 1.46 6.75 6.29
CA ALA A 93 2.04 5.86 7.29
C ALA A 93 3.44 5.41 6.87
N ARG A 94 4.29 5.11 7.85
CA ARG A 94 5.67 4.64 7.63
C ARG A 94 6.20 3.90 8.86
N ILE A 95 7.25 3.12 8.68
CA ILE A 95 7.98 2.50 9.77
C ILE A 95 9.08 3.45 10.27
N VAL A 96 9.18 3.58 11.59
CA VAL A 96 10.20 4.39 12.26
C VAL A 96 10.82 3.64 13.45
N ASP A 97 12.04 4.05 13.82
CA ASP A 97 12.71 3.61 15.03
C ASP A 97 12.14 4.33 16.28
N ARG A 98 12.70 4.02 17.47
CA ARG A 98 12.31 4.67 18.75
C ARG A 98 12.46 6.19 18.73
N HIS A 99 13.36 6.72 17.93
CA HIS A 99 13.61 8.17 17.79
C HIS A 99 12.76 8.83 16.72
N GLY A 100 11.94 8.08 15.97
CA GLY A 100 11.11 8.57 14.87
C GLY A 100 11.86 8.73 13.56
N ARG A 101 13.06 8.19 13.43
CA ARG A 101 13.78 8.14 12.17
C ARG A 101 13.20 7.01 11.31
N ARG A 102 13.01 7.30 10.02
CA ARG A 102 12.51 6.30 9.08
C ARG A 102 13.46 5.11 9.03
N MET A 103 12.93 3.92 9.20
CA MET A 103 13.67 2.68 9.00
C MET A 103 13.76 2.37 7.50
N PRO A 104 14.93 1.91 7.02
CA PRO A 104 15.06 1.42 5.65
C PRO A 104 14.14 0.22 5.40
N LEU A 105 13.58 0.11 4.19
CA LEU A 105 12.79 -1.06 3.78
C LEU A 105 13.59 -2.37 3.83
N GLY A 106 14.91 -2.27 3.68
CA GLY A 106 15.83 -3.41 3.81
C GLY A 106 16.05 -3.88 5.26
N ASP A 107 15.64 -3.10 6.26
CA ASP A 107 15.73 -3.49 7.67
C ASP A 107 14.38 -4.02 8.17
N VAL A 108 13.34 -3.19 8.06
CA VAL A 108 11.96 -3.55 8.39
C VAL A 108 11.02 -3.02 7.31
N MET A 109 10.29 -3.92 6.71
CA MET A 109 9.33 -3.60 5.67
C MET A 109 7.93 -3.42 6.24
N LEU A 110 7.21 -2.40 5.79
CA LEU A 110 5.78 -2.29 5.92
C LEU A 110 5.13 -2.95 4.69
N HIS A 111 4.77 -4.22 4.81
CA HIS A 111 4.12 -4.92 3.70
C HIS A 111 2.74 -4.34 3.42
N HIS A 112 1.94 -4.10 4.47
CA HIS A 112 0.73 -3.28 4.38
C HIS A 112 0.30 -2.74 5.75
N VAL A 113 -0.48 -1.67 5.72
CA VAL A 113 -1.25 -1.16 6.85
C VAL A 113 -2.61 -0.64 6.36
N VAL A 114 -3.65 -0.97 7.10
CA VAL A 114 -5.03 -0.53 6.85
C VAL A 114 -5.60 0.08 8.11
N PHE A 115 -6.14 1.29 8.01
CA PHE A 115 -6.85 1.97 9.08
C PHE A 115 -8.35 1.85 8.89
N ILE A 116 -9.04 1.34 9.91
CA ILE A 116 -10.47 1.04 9.92
C ILE A 116 -11.14 1.91 10.98
N ASN A 117 -12.08 2.74 10.57
CA ASN A 117 -12.88 3.54 11.47
C ASN A 117 -14.13 2.74 11.89
N SER A 118 -14.22 2.40 13.17
CA SER A 118 -15.36 1.67 13.73
C SER A 118 -16.51 2.62 14.16
N GLY A 119 -16.28 3.92 14.10
CA GLY A 119 -17.22 4.92 14.62
C GLY A 119 -17.20 5.00 16.15
N HIS A 120 -18.35 5.37 16.75
CA HIS A 120 -18.53 5.52 18.19
C HIS A 120 -19.95 5.09 18.57
N ARG A 121 -20.31 5.06 19.87
CA ARG A 121 -21.68 4.83 20.32
C ARG A 121 -22.61 5.88 19.72
N GLY A 122 -23.65 5.45 19.02
CA GLY A 122 -24.57 6.32 18.26
C GLY A 122 -24.11 6.69 16.85
N GLY A 123 -22.95 6.19 16.39
CA GLY A 123 -22.41 6.47 15.05
C GLY A 123 -21.52 5.34 14.53
N VAL A 124 -22.03 4.09 14.54
CA VAL A 124 -21.28 2.90 14.08
C VAL A 124 -21.02 2.99 12.59
N ARG A 125 -19.78 2.75 12.16
CA ARG A 125 -19.40 2.69 10.76
C ARG A 125 -19.31 1.26 10.27
N LYS A 126 -19.72 1.05 9.02
CA LYS A 126 -19.70 -0.26 8.35
C LYS A 126 -19.05 -0.12 6.98
N MET A 127 -18.39 -1.16 6.52
CA MET A 127 -17.85 -1.24 5.18
C MET A 127 -18.99 -1.21 4.15
N SER A 128 -18.99 -0.20 3.29
CA SER A 128 -20.10 0.00 2.35
C SER A 128 -20.01 -0.89 1.11
N SER A 129 -18.79 -1.22 0.70
CA SER A 129 -18.54 -2.07 -0.46
C SER A 129 -18.82 -3.56 -0.18
N CYS A 130 -18.60 -4.04 1.05
CA CYS A 130 -18.92 -5.43 1.45
C CYS A 130 -19.83 -5.40 2.68
N PRO A 131 -21.17 -5.44 2.49
CA PRO A 131 -22.13 -5.43 3.59
C PRO A 131 -21.87 -6.55 4.60
N GLY A 132 -22.15 -6.27 5.88
CA GLY A 132 -21.93 -7.22 6.98
C GLY A 132 -20.55 -7.13 7.64
N ARG A 133 -19.54 -6.53 7.02
CA ARG A 133 -18.23 -6.33 7.64
C ARG A 133 -18.23 -5.11 8.58
N PRO A 134 -17.75 -5.25 9.83
CA PRO A 134 -17.70 -4.15 10.78
C PRO A 134 -16.57 -3.17 10.44
N GLY A 135 -16.82 -1.88 10.69
CA GLY A 135 -15.86 -0.81 10.46
C GLY A 135 -15.76 -0.37 9.00
N GLU A 136 -15.24 0.82 8.79
CA GLU A 136 -15.05 1.43 7.49
C GLU A 136 -13.55 1.61 7.22
N PRO A 137 -12.92 0.77 6.36
CA PRO A 137 -11.55 0.99 5.93
C PRO A 137 -11.48 2.33 5.19
N PHE A 138 -10.66 3.26 5.68
CA PHE A 138 -10.62 4.61 5.11
C PHE A 138 -9.24 5.03 4.58
N TYR A 139 -8.19 4.33 4.97
CA TYR A 139 -6.85 4.52 4.43
C TYR A 139 -6.07 3.21 4.52
N GLY A 140 -5.29 2.91 3.51
CA GLY A 140 -4.33 1.82 3.50
C GLY A 140 -3.17 2.11 2.56
N THR A 141 -2.05 1.51 2.85
CA THR A 141 -0.84 1.53 2.04
C THR A 141 0.03 0.32 2.34
N GLY A 142 0.95 0.02 1.46
CA GLY A 142 1.93 -1.04 1.62
C GLY A 142 3.32 -0.57 1.21
N GLU A 143 4.06 -1.40 0.50
CA GLU A 143 5.40 -1.10 0.01
C GLU A 143 5.42 0.15 -0.89
N GLU A 144 4.33 0.40 -1.62
CA GLU A 144 4.13 1.60 -2.44
C GLU A 144 4.10 2.89 -1.62
N THR A 145 4.00 2.79 -0.29
CA THR A 145 3.96 3.93 0.67
C THR A 145 3.05 5.08 0.23
N GLN A 146 1.87 4.72 -0.29
CA GLN A 146 0.93 5.67 -0.85
C GLN A 146 0.37 6.60 0.22
N THR A 147 0.26 7.88 -0.12
CA THR A 147 -0.39 8.89 0.73
C THR A 147 -1.84 9.05 0.30
N LEU A 148 -2.79 8.96 1.23
CA LEU A 148 -4.13 9.50 1.02
C LEU A 148 -4.02 11.01 0.82
N LEU A 149 -4.50 11.49 -0.31
CA LEU A 149 -4.63 12.91 -0.63
C LEU A 149 -6.01 13.14 -1.24
N LEU A 150 -6.78 14.07 -0.70
CA LEU A 150 -8.06 14.45 -1.27
C LEU A 150 -7.95 15.79 -1.98
N PRO A 151 -8.65 15.98 -3.11
CA PRO A 151 -8.62 17.27 -3.82
C PRO A 151 -9.17 18.40 -2.94
N PRO A 152 -8.76 19.66 -3.19
CA PRO A 152 -9.30 20.82 -2.46
C PRO A 152 -10.83 20.85 -2.46
N GLY A 153 -11.43 21.07 -1.29
CA GLY A 153 -12.87 21.09 -1.09
C GLY A 153 -13.45 19.74 -0.61
N TYR A 154 -12.68 18.68 -0.56
CA TYR A 154 -13.09 17.35 -0.13
C TYR A 154 -12.33 16.88 1.12
N GLY A 155 -13.01 16.06 1.94
CA GLY A 155 -12.39 15.48 3.12
C GLY A 155 -13.13 14.24 3.65
N TYR A 156 -12.41 13.32 4.28
CA TYR A 156 -13.02 12.19 4.99
C TYR A 156 -13.45 12.64 6.37
N ARG A 157 -14.75 12.64 6.65
CA ARG A 157 -15.30 13.13 7.91
C ARG A 157 -14.99 12.19 9.07
N VAL A 158 -14.45 12.74 10.16
CA VAL A 158 -14.17 12.05 11.42
C VAL A 158 -14.80 12.79 12.61
N ASP A 159 -15.16 12.04 13.65
CA ASP A 159 -15.60 12.56 14.93
C ASP A 159 -14.51 12.32 15.98
N ARG A 160 -14.38 13.24 16.96
CA ARG A 160 -13.42 13.13 18.06
C ARG A 160 -13.57 11.86 18.91
N ARG A 161 -14.73 11.22 18.88
CA ARG A 161 -15.06 9.99 19.61
C ARG A 161 -14.82 8.74 18.77
N ASP A 162 -14.53 8.86 17.47
CA ASP A 162 -14.30 7.71 16.60
C ASP A 162 -13.16 6.84 17.14
N ARG A 163 -13.34 5.53 17.05
CA ARG A 163 -12.34 4.52 17.38
C ARG A 163 -11.77 3.96 16.08
N TRP A 164 -10.46 3.87 16.02
CA TRP A 164 -9.79 3.27 14.87
C TRP A 164 -9.07 1.99 15.26
N ARG A 165 -9.25 0.98 14.44
CA ARG A 165 -8.44 -0.23 14.43
C ARG A 165 -7.44 -0.13 13.30
N MET A 166 -6.27 -0.71 13.49
CA MET A 166 -5.26 -0.87 12.46
C MET A 166 -5.06 -2.37 12.21
N ILE A 167 -4.89 -2.76 10.96
CA ILE A 167 -4.40 -4.08 10.55
C ILE A 167 -3.10 -3.82 9.82
N ALA A 168 -2.01 -4.45 10.24
CA ALA A 168 -0.73 -4.26 9.58
C ALA A 168 0.04 -5.57 9.46
N MET A 169 0.96 -5.62 8.51
CA MET A 169 1.95 -6.66 8.34
C MET A 169 3.32 -6.02 8.22
N LEU A 170 4.24 -6.42 9.11
CA LEU A 170 5.62 -6.01 9.12
C LEU A 170 6.52 -7.22 8.95
N MET A 171 7.60 -7.07 8.20
CA MET A 171 8.61 -8.13 8.03
C MET A 171 9.99 -7.60 8.40
N SER A 172 10.70 -8.31 9.27
CA SER A 172 12.11 -8.04 9.59
C SER A 172 13.02 -8.71 8.55
N HIS A 173 13.95 -7.95 8.01
CA HIS A 173 15.03 -8.48 7.17
C HIS A 173 16.38 -8.50 7.91
N LYS A 174 16.32 -8.38 9.24
CA LYS A 174 17.51 -8.41 10.11
C LYS A 174 17.59 -9.76 10.84
N LEU A 175 18.81 -10.14 11.19
CA LEU A 175 19.06 -11.32 12.03
C LEU A 175 18.67 -11.04 13.48
N GLU A 176 19.00 -9.83 13.96
CA GLU A 176 18.78 -9.46 15.35
C GLU A 176 17.32 -9.05 15.60
N GLN A 177 16.85 -9.31 16.79
CA GLN A 177 15.57 -8.81 17.24
C GLN A 177 15.49 -7.29 17.05
N THR A 178 14.43 -6.83 16.42
CA THR A 178 14.23 -5.43 16.09
C THR A 178 12.90 -4.92 16.67
N LYS A 179 12.92 -3.68 17.15
CA LYS A 179 11.71 -2.96 17.58
C LYS A 179 11.37 -1.86 16.58
N ALA A 180 10.16 -1.88 16.08
CA ALA A 180 9.67 -0.93 15.09
C ALA A 180 8.39 -0.24 15.55
N TRP A 181 8.14 0.97 15.06
CA TRP A 181 6.89 1.71 15.30
C TRP A 181 6.26 2.06 13.96
N ILE A 182 4.94 1.95 13.88
CA ILE A 182 4.16 2.48 12.76
C ILE A 182 3.81 3.92 13.10
N GLU A 183 4.46 4.88 12.43
CA GLU A 183 4.13 6.30 12.52
C GLU A 183 3.12 6.65 11.44
N TYR A 184 2.04 7.32 11.82
CA TYR A 184 1.04 7.83 10.90
C TYR A 184 0.78 9.30 11.12
N ARG A 185 0.73 10.05 10.00
CA ARG A 185 0.50 11.49 9.98
C ARG A 185 -0.85 11.77 9.36
N ILE A 186 -1.62 12.62 10.01
CA ILE A 186 -3.00 12.91 9.64
C ILE A 186 -3.16 14.42 9.59
N THR A 187 -3.56 14.96 8.44
CA THR A 187 -3.93 16.38 8.30
C THR A 187 -5.45 16.50 8.32
N ILE A 188 -5.96 17.27 9.27
CA ILE A 188 -7.40 17.50 9.48
C ILE A 188 -7.71 18.98 9.26
N GLU A 189 -8.75 19.25 8.47
CA GLU A 189 -9.38 20.55 8.35
C GLU A 189 -10.52 20.65 9.37
N THR A 190 -10.48 21.64 10.25
CA THR A 190 -11.45 21.80 11.34
C THR A 190 -12.29 23.07 11.24
N SER A 191 -11.81 24.07 10.51
CA SER A 191 -12.43 25.40 10.44
C SER A 191 -13.45 25.53 9.29
N ARG A 192 -13.29 24.76 8.24
CA ARG A 192 -14.18 24.80 7.05
C ARG A 192 -14.97 23.51 6.88
N LYS A 193 -16.21 23.67 6.44
CA LYS A 193 -17.02 22.54 6.01
C LYS A 193 -16.58 22.10 4.61
N LEU A 194 -16.01 20.91 4.51
CA LEU A 194 -15.68 20.27 3.24
C LEU A 194 -16.81 19.34 2.78
N THR A 195 -16.81 19.02 1.49
CA THR A 195 -17.67 17.96 0.96
C THR A 195 -17.15 16.61 1.47
N PRO A 196 -17.96 15.85 2.26
CA PRO A 196 -17.51 14.59 2.78
C PRO A 196 -17.37 13.54 1.68
N VAL A 197 -16.27 12.78 1.72
CA VAL A 197 -16.10 11.60 0.89
C VAL A 197 -16.38 10.33 1.68
N ARG A 198 -16.86 9.30 0.98
CA ARG A 198 -17.03 7.95 1.49
C ARG A 198 -15.98 7.04 0.86
N PRO A 199 -15.14 6.36 1.63
CA PRO A 199 -14.21 5.38 1.11
C PRO A 199 -14.94 4.10 0.74
N LEU A 200 -14.63 3.54 -0.42
CA LEU A 200 -15.09 2.23 -0.86
C LEU A 200 -13.87 1.40 -1.25
N TRP A 201 -13.76 0.21 -0.69
CA TRP A 201 -12.70 -0.75 -1.00
C TRP A 201 -13.23 -1.77 -1.99
N LEU A 202 -12.70 -1.72 -3.20
CA LEU A 202 -13.06 -2.58 -4.31
C LEU A 202 -11.90 -3.51 -4.61
N ARG A 203 -12.17 -4.77 -4.88
CA ARG A 203 -11.15 -5.80 -5.09
C ARG A 203 -11.47 -6.61 -6.35
N ALA A 204 -10.44 -7.08 -7.02
CA ALA A 204 -10.60 -7.94 -8.19
C ALA A 204 -11.18 -9.33 -7.83
N ASN A 205 -11.06 -9.76 -6.57
CA ASN A 205 -11.68 -11.00 -6.05
C ASN A 205 -13.00 -10.75 -5.28
N GLY A 206 -13.66 -9.60 -5.48
CA GLY A 206 -14.96 -9.32 -4.89
C GLY A 206 -14.95 -9.20 -3.37
N CYS A 207 -16.05 -9.58 -2.71
CA CYS A 207 -16.19 -9.59 -1.25
C CYS A 207 -15.71 -10.90 -0.60
N ASP A 208 -14.78 -11.63 -1.23
CA ASP A 208 -14.17 -12.82 -0.66
C ASP A 208 -13.73 -12.56 0.79
N PRO A 209 -13.86 -13.50 1.74
CA PRO A 209 -13.35 -13.38 3.10
C PRO A 209 -11.88 -12.98 3.16
N THR A 210 -11.05 -13.50 2.26
CA THR A 210 -9.66 -13.10 2.09
C THR A 210 -9.52 -11.92 1.13
N SER A 211 -8.58 -11.02 1.41
CA SER A 211 -8.29 -9.93 0.48
C SER A 211 -7.34 -10.36 -0.63
N SER A 212 -6.64 -11.47 -0.43
CA SER A 212 -5.68 -12.06 -1.36
C SER A 212 -6.30 -13.17 -2.21
N TYR A 213 -5.63 -13.47 -3.29
CA TYR A 213 -5.90 -14.61 -4.17
C TYR A 213 -4.58 -15.13 -4.75
N THR A 214 -4.66 -16.29 -5.41
CA THR A 214 -3.48 -16.96 -5.92
C THR A 214 -3.46 -16.90 -7.44
N VAL A 215 -2.31 -16.49 -8.00
CA VAL A 215 -1.97 -16.70 -9.41
C VAL A 215 -1.34 -18.09 -9.53
N PRO A 216 -1.96 -19.04 -10.25
CA PRO A 216 -1.54 -20.44 -10.18
C PRO A 216 -0.18 -20.72 -10.84
N GLY A 217 0.27 -19.88 -11.78
CA GLY A 217 1.49 -20.10 -12.54
C GLY A 217 1.34 -21.12 -13.66
N GLY A 218 2.44 -21.37 -14.39
CA GLY A 218 2.53 -22.34 -15.47
C GLY A 218 2.00 -21.84 -16.82
N GLY A 219 1.75 -20.53 -16.95
CA GLY A 219 1.44 -19.90 -18.22
C GLY A 219 2.67 -19.69 -19.09
N ALA A 220 2.47 -19.41 -20.39
CA ALA A 220 3.55 -19.07 -21.29
C ALA A 220 4.25 -17.76 -20.86
N PRO A 221 5.52 -17.53 -21.22
CA PRO A 221 6.19 -16.26 -20.97
C PRO A 221 5.38 -15.06 -21.51
N GLY A 222 5.13 -14.08 -20.63
CA GLY A 222 4.37 -12.87 -20.94
C GLY A 222 2.85 -13.02 -20.91
N SER A 223 2.31 -14.21 -20.64
CA SER A 223 0.86 -14.42 -20.45
C SER A 223 0.33 -13.72 -19.22
N ASP A 224 -0.98 -13.52 -19.17
CA ASP A 224 -1.68 -12.80 -18.12
C ASP A 224 -2.60 -13.72 -17.32
N ASP A 225 -2.54 -13.62 -15.99
CA ASP A 225 -3.61 -14.03 -15.09
C ASP A 225 -4.53 -12.82 -14.86
N VAL A 226 -5.81 -13.00 -15.15
CA VAL A 226 -6.81 -11.93 -15.06
C VAL A 226 -7.86 -12.31 -14.02
N ARG A 227 -7.94 -11.51 -12.96
CA ARG A 227 -8.99 -11.62 -11.95
C ARG A 227 -9.91 -10.41 -12.04
N SER A 228 -11.23 -10.65 -12.03
CA SER A 228 -12.20 -9.57 -12.22
C SER A 228 -13.45 -9.76 -11.35
N SER A 229 -14.02 -8.66 -10.87
CA SER A 229 -15.29 -8.65 -10.14
C SER A 229 -16.10 -7.39 -10.42
N ASP A 230 -17.42 -7.55 -10.50
CA ASP A 230 -18.35 -6.45 -10.62
C ASP A 230 -18.78 -5.94 -9.25
N TRP A 231 -18.89 -4.63 -9.14
CA TRP A 231 -19.24 -3.94 -7.92
C TRP A 231 -20.42 -2.99 -8.16
N ALA A 232 -21.61 -3.32 -7.63
CA ALA A 232 -22.72 -2.39 -7.61
C ALA A 232 -22.40 -1.21 -6.68
N MET A 233 -22.39 0.00 -7.20
CA MET A 233 -22.09 1.20 -6.43
C MET A 233 -23.14 1.39 -5.31
N PRO A 234 -22.76 1.49 -4.03
CA PRO A 234 -23.71 1.60 -2.92
C PRO A 234 -24.32 3.00 -2.80
N ILE A 235 -23.74 4.01 -3.44
CA ILE A 235 -24.16 5.41 -3.40
C ILE A 235 -24.00 6.08 -4.76
N SER A 236 -24.83 7.09 -5.04
CA SER A 236 -24.59 8.04 -6.13
C SER A 236 -23.59 9.08 -5.69
N GLY A 237 -22.72 9.53 -6.63
CA GLY A 237 -21.70 10.52 -6.31
C GLY A 237 -20.66 10.68 -7.40
N ARG A 238 -19.51 11.25 -6.99
CA ARG A 238 -18.35 11.48 -7.85
C ARG A 238 -17.10 10.86 -7.24
N ILE A 239 -16.40 10.02 -7.99
CA ILE A 239 -15.07 9.49 -7.57
C ILE A 239 -14.07 10.63 -7.73
N VAL A 240 -13.59 11.16 -6.61
CA VAL A 240 -12.65 12.30 -6.59
C VAL A 240 -11.20 11.90 -6.36
N ALA A 241 -10.97 10.72 -5.79
CA ALA A 241 -9.65 10.16 -5.58
C ALA A 241 -9.72 8.64 -5.59
N ALA A 242 -8.62 7.99 -5.96
CA ALA A 242 -8.46 6.55 -5.83
C ALA A 242 -6.99 6.16 -5.68
N GLY A 243 -6.75 5.19 -4.82
CA GLY A 243 -5.45 4.53 -4.65
C GLY A 243 -5.53 3.05 -4.99
N ALA A 244 -4.37 2.43 -5.17
CA ALA A 244 -4.28 1.01 -5.44
C ALA A 244 -3.21 0.35 -4.58
N HIS A 245 -3.44 -0.92 -4.26
CA HIS A 245 -2.49 -1.81 -3.63
C HIS A 245 -2.37 -3.07 -4.49
N MET A 246 -1.14 -3.40 -4.88
CA MET A 246 -0.78 -4.54 -5.72
C MET A 246 0.51 -5.16 -5.19
N HIS A 247 0.70 -6.44 -5.44
CA HIS A 247 1.90 -7.18 -5.06
C HIS A 247 2.91 -7.33 -6.21
N GLY A 248 3.97 -8.09 -5.98
CA GLY A 248 4.95 -8.46 -6.99
C GLY A 248 4.28 -9.04 -8.25
N SER A 249 4.90 -8.87 -9.40
CA SER A 249 4.42 -9.31 -10.72
C SER A 249 3.10 -8.73 -11.22
N ALA A 250 2.49 -7.77 -10.51
CA ALA A 250 1.33 -7.05 -11.00
C ALA A 250 1.65 -6.29 -12.30
N LYS A 251 0.76 -6.37 -13.26
CA LYS A 251 0.85 -5.62 -14.54
C LYS A 251 -0.09 -4.43 -14.56
N ARG A 252 -1.29 -4.57 -13.95
CA ARG A 252 -2.33 -3.55 -14.05
C ARG A 252 -3.46 -3.78 -13.03
N LEU A 253 -4.11 -2.69 -12.60
CA LEU A 253 -5.38 -2.73 -11.89
C LEU A 253 -6.29 -1.63 -12.44
N THR A 254 -7.46 -2.00 -12.98
CA THR A 254 -8.37 -1.06 -13.62
C THR A 254 -9.74 -1.04 -12.97
N ILE A 255 -10.40 0.12 -13.07
CA ILE A 255 -11.83 0.27 -12.86
C ILE A 255 -12.44 0.62 -14.21
N THR A 256 -13.37 -0.20 -14.69
CA THR A 256 -14.11 0.06 -15.93
C THR A 256 -15.59 0.24 -15.66
N GLN A 257 -16.30 0.81 -16.63
CA GLN A 257 -17.72 1.09 -16.59
C GLN A 257 -18.43 0.28 -17.70
N PRO A 258 -18.94 -0.95 -17.40
CA PRO A 258 -19.50 -1.85 -18.42
C PRO A 258 -20.62 -1.21 -19.22
N ARG A 259 -21.52 -0.48 -18.59
CA ARG A 259 -22.66 0.19 -19.24
C ARG A 259 -22.28 1.25 -20.27
N CYS A 260 -21.02 1.70 -20.24
CA CYS A 260 -20.49 2.67 -21.19
C CYS A 260 -19.47 2.05 -22.13
N GLY A 261 -19.75 0.85 -22.65
CA GLY A 261 -18.87 0.12 -23.55
C GLY A 261 -17.56 -0.37 -22.89
N GLY A 262 -17.57 -0.57 -21.58
CA GLY A 262 -16.38 -1.04 -20.85
C GLY A 262 -15.29 0.03 -20.74
N ARG A 263 -15.63 1.32 -20.89
CA ARG A 263 -14.62 2.40 -20.82
C ARG A 263 -13.87 2.38 -19.49
N THR A 264 -12.57 2.61 -19.56
CA THR A 264 -11.69 2.68 -18.39
C THR A 264 -11.89 4.03 -17.67
N LEU A 265 -12.31 3.97 -16.41
CA LEU A 265 -12.44 5.14 -15.53
C LEU A 265 -11.08 5.49 -14.88
N ILE A 266 -10.41 4.47 -14.34
CA ILE A 266 -9.13 4.58 -13.63
C ILE A 266 -8.24 3.42 -14.07
N ASP A 267 -6.97 3.72 -14.33
CA ASP A 267 -5.94 2.77 -14.73
C ASP A 267 -4.74 2.93 -13.82
N HIS A 268 -4.65 2.07 -12.82
CA HIS A 268 -3.49 2.00 -11.94
C HIS A 268 -2.42 1.11 -12.56
N ARG A 269 -1.25 1.67 -12.78
CA ARG A 269 -0.10 0.93 -13.29
C ARG A 269 1.00 0.92 -12.24
N PRO A 270 1.53 -0.26 -11.90
CA PRO A 270 2.63 -0.35 -10.95
C PRO A 270 3.88 0.31 -11.52
N ARG A 271 4.68 0.90 -10.63
CA ARG A 271 6.03 1.37 -10.91
C ARG A 271 6.98 0.69 -9.95
N TRP A 272 8.02 0.13 -10.49
CA TRP A 272 9.05 -0.60 -9.78
C TRP A 272 10.22 0.32 -9.54
N GLY A 273 10.94 0.15 -8.44
CA GLY A 273 12.12 0.93 -8.13
C GLY A 273 13.25 0.71 -9.13
N ALA A 274 14.28 1.52 -9.04
CA ALA A 274 15.53 1.26 -9.74
C ALA A 274 16.18 -0.02 -9.19
N SER A 275 17.04 -0.67 -10.00
CA SER A 275 17.72 -1.91 -9.59
C SER A 275 18.59 -1.75 -8.34
N ASN A 276 18.97 -0.51 -8.00
CA ASN A 276 19.76 -0.17 -6.82
C ASN A 276 18.92 0.24 -5.59
N ASP A 277 17.59 0.27 -5.69
CA ASP A 277 16.74 0.54 -4.54
C ASP A 277 16.85 -0.57 -3.49
N ALA A 278 16.84 -0.18 -2.21
CA ALA A 278 17.06 -1.09 -1.08
C ALA A 278 16.11 -2.30 -1.08
N VAL A 279 14.84 -2.11 -1.49
CA VAL A 279 13.84 -3.18 -1.53
C VAL A 279 14.24 -4.34 -2.46
N TYR A 280 15.02 -4.08 -3.53
CA TYR A 280 15.50 -5.13 -4.44
C TYR A 280 16.86 -5.71 -4.06
N LYS A 281 17.51 -5.13 -3.04
CA LYS A 281 18.82 -5.59 -2.53
C LYS A 281 18.70 -6.39 -1.24
N VAL A 282 17.47 -6.54 -0.72
CA VAL A 282 17.23 -7.34 0.48
C VAL A 282 17.71 -8.77 0.25
N ARG A 283 18.48 -9.29 1.18
CA ARG A 283 18.94 -10.67 1.22
C ARG A 283 18.86 -11.20 2.66
N PRO A 284 18.24 -12.34 2.90
CA PRO A 284 17.57 -13.20 1.90
C PRO A 284 16.33 -12.55 1.32
N LEU A 285 15.91 -12.97 0.14
CA LEU A 285 14.65 -12.56 -0.48
C LEU A 285 13.53 -13.46 0.10
N LEU A 286 12.74 -12.91 1.01
CA LEU A 286 11.72 -13.66 1.76
C LEU A 286 10.32 -13.54 1.17
N HIS A 287 10.10 -12.59 0.27
CA HIS A 287 8.88 -12.41 -0.49
C HIS A 287 9.18 -11.71 -1.82
N GLU A 288 8.28 -11.81 -2.77
CA GLU A 288 8.38 -11.09 -4.03
C GLU A 288 8.15 -9.59 -3.79
N PRO A 289 9.12 -8.71 -4.12
CA PRO A 289 8.97 -7.29 -3.84
C PRO A 289 7.81 -6.67 -4.62
N GLY A 290 6.99 -5.89 -3.93
CA GLY A 290 5.89 -5.12 -4.52
C GLY A 290 6.36 -3.86 -5.27
N PRO A 291 5.44 -3.17 -5.95
CA PRO A 291 5.75 -1.92 -6.62
C PRO A 291 6.04 -0.79 -5.60
N ILE A 292 6.90 0.14 -5.97
CA ILE A 292 7.21 1.33 -5.16
C ILE A 292 6.16 2.43 -5.31
N ALA A 293 5.31 2.36 -6.32
CA ALA A 293 4.17 3.25 -6.54
C ALA A 293 3.16 2.57 -7.46
N ALA A 294 1.88 2.89 -7.25
CA ALA A 294 0.78 2.38 -8.07
C ALA A 294 0.03 3.50 -8.83
N GLY A 295 0.47 4.75 -8.66
CA GLY A 295 -0.23 5.94 -9.15
C GLY A 295 -1.51 6.23 -8.36
N TYR A 296 -1.69 7.45 -7.93
CA TYR A 296 -2.86 7.90 -7.18
C TYR A 296 -3.73 8.80 -8.05
N PHE A 297 -4.97 8.35 -8.30
CA PHE A 297 -5.92 9.11 -9.12
C PHE A 297 -6.50 10.29 -8.33
N LEU A 298 -6.59 11.45 -8.98
CA LEU A 298 -7.21 12.66 -8.46
C LEU A 298 -8.04 13.36 -9.54
N SER A 299 -9.21 13.87 -9.16
CA SER A 299 -10.03 14.77 -9.95
C SER A 299 -10.89 15.63 -9.03
N ARG A 300 -10.82 16.95 -9.14
CA ARG A 300 -11.69 17.83 -8.35
C ARG A 300 -13.14 17.80 -8.87
N LYS A 301 -13.32 17.66 -10.18
CA LYS A 301 -14.66 17.50 -10.79
C LYS A 301 -15.26 16.12 -10.50
N GLY A 302 -14.40 15.10 -10.33
CA GLY A 302 -14.77 13.72 -10.03
C GLY A 302 -15.51 13.00 -11.15
N ILE A 303 -15.34 11.69 -11.23
CA ILE A 303 -16.04 10.82 -12.19
C ILE A 303 -17.42 10.50 -11.63
N PRO A 304 -18.54 10.83 -12.33
CA PRO A 304 -19.86 10.54 -11.85
C PRO A 304 -20.14 9.03 -11.83
N VAL A 305 -20.76 8.56 -10.75
CA VAL A 305 -21.23 7.18 -10.58
C VAL A 305 -22.60 7.19 -9.90
N ARG A 306 -23.42 6.20 -10.17
CA ARG A 306 -24.77 6.09 -9.62
C ARG A 306 -24.93 4.86 -8.76
N ARG A 307 -25.78 4.98 -7.72
CA ARG A 307 -26.20 3.84 -6.92
C ARG A 307 -26.76 2.72 -7.81
N GLY A 308 -26.31 1.48 -7.57
CA GLY A 308 -26.68 0.31 -8.35
C GLY A 308 -25.92 0.17 -9.68
N GLU A 309 -25.12 1.16 -10.09
CA GLU A 309 -24.29 1.05 -11.30
C GLU A 309 -23.18 0.02 -11.09
N PRO A 310 -23.03 -0.98 -11.97
CA PRO A 310 -21.90 -1.91 -11.92
C PRO A 310 -20.62 -1.21 -12.38
N LEU A 311 -19.58 -1.30 -11.58
CA LEU A 311 -18.20 -1.02 -11.96
C LEU A 311 -17.44 -2.33 -11.93
N ASN A 312 -16.66 -2.61 -12.98
CA ASN A 312 -15.80 -3.78 -13.00
C ASN A 312 -14.41 -3.42 -12.51
N VAL A 313 -13.87 -4.22 -11.59
CA VAL A 313 -12.49 -4.09 -11.08
C VAL A 313 -11.70 -5.29 -11.57
N THR A 314 -10.66 -5.03 -12.37
CA THR A 314 -9.81 -6.06 -12.97
C THR A 314 -8.36 -5.88 -12.55
N GLY A 315 -7.79 -6.92 -11.91
CA GLY A 315 -6.37 -7.07 -11.64
C GLY A 315 -5.72 -7.99 -12.66
N VAL A 316 -4.52 -7.63 -13.13
CA VAL A 316 -3.74 -8.39 -14.09
C VAL A 316 -2.35 -8.65 -13.51
N TYR A 317 -1.95 -9.90 -13.46
CA TYR A 317 -0.64 -10.38 -13.02
C TYR A 317 0.07 -11.15 -14.13
N ASP A 318 1.36 -11.31 -14.01
CA ASP A 318 2.10 -12.27 -14.83
C ASP A 318 1.66 -13.69 -14.48
N ALA A 319 1.37 -14.52 -15.51
CA ALA A 319 0.91 -15.90 -15.31
C ALA A 319 2.02 -16.94 -15.48
N GLN A 320 3.23 -16.53 -15.85
CA GLN A 320 4.34 -17.46 -16.10
C GLN A 320 4.73 -18.22 -14.82
N LEU A 321 4.88 -17.48 -13.71
CA LEU A 321 5.22 -18.04 -12.42
C LEU A 321 4.00 -17.99 -11.47
N ALA A 322 4.04 -18.84 -10.44
CA ALA A 322 3.04 -18.80 -9.39
C ALA A 322 3.29 -17.59 -8.47
N HIS A 323 2.21 -16.85 -8.13
CA HIS A 323 2.24 -15.75 -7.18
C HIS A 323 1.14 -15.96 -6.14
N PRO A 324 1.46 -16.64 -5.03
CA PRO A 324 0.49 -16.85 -3.96
C PRO A 324 0.25 -15.57 -3.16
N ALA A 325 -0.92 -15.46 -2.56
CA ALA A 325 -1.33 -14.37 -1.66
C ALA A 325 -1.26 -12.96 -2.27
N VAL A 326 -1.41 -12.81 -3.60
CA VAL A 326 -1.43 -11.48 -4.24
C VAL A 326 -2.73 -10.73 -3.97
N MET A 327 -2.68 -9.40 -4.05
CA MET A 327 -3.81 -8.52 -3.87
C MET A 327 -3.97 -7.57 -5.07
N SER A 328 -5.22 -7.36 -5.48
CA SER A 328 -5.62 -6.31 -6.42
C SER A 328 -6.74 -5.50 -5.79
N ILE A 329 -6.35 -4.47 -5.04
CA ILE A 329 -7.27 -3.64 -4.27
C ILE A 329 -7.19 -2.21 -4.76
N THR A 330 -8.35 -1.62 -5.07
CA THR A 330 -8.45 -0.18 -5.26
C THR A 330 -9.39 0.41 -4.21
N HIS A 331 -8.96 1.48 -3.56
CA HIS A 331 -9.79 2.23 -2.64
C HIS A 331 -10.15 3.57 -3.28
N ILE A 332 -11.43 3.73 -3.55
CA ILE A 332 -11.98 4.95 -4.15
C ILE A 332 -12.64 5.82 -3.08
N TYR A 333 -12.61 7.13 -3.31
CA TYR A 333 -13.24 8.12 -2.43
C TYR A 333 -14.35 8.81 -3.20
N VAL A 334 -15.60 8.58 -2.79
CA VAL A 334 -16.80 9.04 -3.47
C VAL A 334 -17.43 10.19 -2.69
N ALA A 335 -17.48 11.37 -3.27
CA ALA A 335 -18.26 12.48 -2.77
C ALA A 335 -19.73 12.27 -3.19
N ARG A 336 -20.66 12.27 -2.22
CA ARG A 336 -22.08 12.06 -2.52
C ARG A 336 -22.63 13.18 -3.38
N ASP A 337 -23.28 12.81 -4.45
CA ASP A 337 -23.99 13.70 -5.36
C ASP A 337 -25.17 12.94 -5.95
N ASP A 338 -26.36 13.17 -5.38
CA ASP A 338 -27.56 12.46 -5.80
C ASP A 338 -28.06 12.90 -7.22
N LYS A 339 -27.46 13.98 -7.76
CA LYS A 339 -27.69 14.47 -9.12
C LYS A 339 -26.64 13.96 -10.12
N ALA A 340 -25.69 13.12 -9.69
CA ALA A 340 -24.70 12.55 -10.60
C ALA A 340 -25.37 11.85 -11.78
N SER A 341 -25.01 12.25 -13.00
CA SER A 341 -25.55 11.68 -14.23
C SER A 341 -25.16 10.20 -14.36
N MET A 342 -26.06 9.42 -14.99
CA MET A 342 -25.76 8.05 -15.43
C MET A 342 -25.19 7.99 -16.83
N ALA A 343 -25.22 9.11 -17.54
CA ALA A 343 -24.80 9.16 -18.92
C ALA A 343 -23.32 8.80 -19.03
N CYS A 344 -22.96 8.24 -20.18
CA CYS A 344 -21.57 7.99 -20.54
C CYS A 344 -20.88 9.28 -20.96
N ASP A 345 -21.07 10.34 -20.17
CA ASP A 345 -20.49 11.66 -20.42
C ASP A 345 -18.97 11.58 -20.54
N PRO A 346 -18.33 12.51 -21.23
CA PRO A 346 -16.88 12.60 -21.27
C PRO A 346 -16.29 12.60 -19.86
N LEU A 347 -15.22 11.85 -19.68
CA LEU A 347 -14.54 11.81 -18.39
C LEU A 347 -13.95 13.20 -18.06
N PRO A 348 -13.94 13.62 -16.78
CA PRO A 348 -13.46 14.94 -16.40
C PRO A 348 -12.06 15.25 -16.93
N ALA A 349 -11.86 16.41 -17.53
CA ALA A 349 -10.57 16.81 -18.11
C ALA A 349 -9.47 17.04 -17.04
N ASP A 350 -9.86 17.29 -15.78
CA ASP A 350 -8.94 17.52 -14.66
C ASP A 350 -8.43 16.24 -13.99
N ARG A 351 -8.67 15.07 -14.61
CA ARG A 351 -8.13 13.79 -14.14
C ARG A 351 -6.61 13.79 -14.22
N ARG A 352 -5.99 13.38 -13.14
CA ARG A 352 -4.53 13.22 -13.07
C ARG A 352 -4.15 11.99 -12.26
N ILE A 353 -2.98 11.46 -12.54
CA ILE A 353 -2.30 10.48 -11.70
C ILE A 353 -1.18 11.19 -10.96
N ASP A 354 -1.24 11.15 -9.64
CA ASP A 354 -0.19 11.67 -8.77
C ASP A 354 0.80 10.57 -8.44
N TRP A 355 2.06 10.81 -8.77
CA TRP A 355 3.17 9.93 -8.45
C TRP A 355 3.95 10.56 -7.30
N SER A 356 3.55 10.25 -6.07
CA SER A 356 4.18 10.79 -4.84
C SER A 356 5.64 10.40 -4.66
N ARG A 357 6.17 9.54 -5.53
CA ARG A 357 7.57 9.10 -5.56
C ARG A 357 8.16 9.24 -6.96
N LYS A 358 9.49 9.33 -7.04
CA LYS A 358 10.20 9.29 -8.32
C LYS A 358 9.80 8.03 -9.10
N LEU A 359 9.42 8.21 -10.35
CA LEU A 359 9.07 7.09 -11.23
C LEU A 359 10.28 6.19 -11.44
N GLY A 360 10.09 4.90 -11.21
CA GLY A 360 11.03 3.85 -11.55
C GLY A 360 10.72 3.22 -12.90
N ARG A 361 11.18 1.98 -13.09
CA ARG A 361 10.89 1.18 -14.29
C ARG A 361 9.42 0.72 -14.29
N ASN A 362 8.90 0.40 -15.48
CA ASN A 362 7.50 0.02 -15.64
C ASN A 362 7.17 -1.43 -15.26
N SER A 363 8.19 -2.29 -15.26
CA SER A 363 8.02 -3.72 -14.96
C SER A 363 9.26 -4.27 -14.26
N VAL A 364 9.06 -5.39 -13.58
CA VAL A 364 10.13 -6.27 -13.09
C VAL A 364 9.85 -7.66 -13.65
N ALA A 365 10.87 -8.42 -13.98
CA ALA A 365 10.70 -9.80 -14.41
C ALA A 365 10.06 -10.61 -13.27
N PRO A 366 9.10 -11.50 -13.57
CA PRO A 366 8.59 -12.46 -12.61
C PRO A 366 9.74 -13.25 -11.98
N MET A 367 9.65 -13.52 -10.68
CA MET A 367 10.70 -14.25 -9.98
C MET A 367 10.11 -15.30 -9.04
N GLN A 368 10.79 -16.44 -8.94
CA GLN A 368 10.54 -17.41 -7.88
C GLN A 368 11.44 -17.06 -6.69
N LEU A 369 10.89 -17.24 -5.48
CA LEU A 369 11.67 -17.08 -4.28
C LEU A 369 12.63 -18.26 -4.10
N PRO A 370 13.87 -18.04 -3.62
CA PRO A 370 14.69 -19.14 -3.14
C PRO A 370 14.11 -19.68 -1.84
N LEU A 371 14.24 -20.98 -1.60
CA LEU A 371 14.06 -21.50 -0.24
C LEU A 371 15.23 -21.04 0.59
N THR A 372 14.96 -20.43 1.74
CA THR A 372 15.99 -19.82 2.59
C THR A 372 16.01 -20.50 3.95
N GLY A 373 17.13 -21.08 4.33
CA GLY A 373 17.39 -21.63 5.67
C GLY A 373 18.44 -20.82 6.42
N LEU A 374 18.88 -21.33 7.55
CA LEU A 374 19.97 -20.76 8.35
C LEU A 374 21.25 -21.57 8.21
N ASP A 375 22.41 -20.92 8.22
CA ASP A 375 23.72 -21.59 8.40
C ASP A 375 23.98 -21.88 9.90
N ASP A 376 25.11 -22.52 10.20
CA ASP A 376 25.52 -22.89 11.57
C ASP A 376 25.75 -21.67 12.49
N ARG A 377 25.83 -20.48 11.91
CA ARG A 377 25.98 -19.21 12.63
C ARG A 377 24.66 -18.45 12.72
N GLY A 378 23.53 -19.09 12.33
CA GLY A 378 22.20 -18.46 12.31
C GLY A 378 22.03 -17.41 11.22
N ARG A 379 22.87 -17.38 10.17
CA ARG A 379 22.76 -16.44 9.06
C ARG A 379 21.94 -17.06 7.94
N PRO A 380 21.07 -16.30 7.29
CA PRO A 380 20.29 -16.79 6.16
C PRO A 380 21.16 -17.22 4.99
N ARG A 381 20.84 -18.38 4.45
CA ARG A 381 21.43 -18.89 3.21
C ARG A 381 20.37 -19.53 2.34
N GLN A 382 20.57 -19.50 1.04
CA GLN A 382 19.75 -20.29 0.12
C GLN A 382 19.99 -21.78 0.36
N ILE A 383 18.90 -22.56 0.38
CA ILE A 383 18.90 -24.01 0.48
C ILE A 383 18.16 -24.61 -0.71
N ALA A 384 18.61 -25.78 -1.17
CA ALA A 384 17.98 -26.47 -2.30
C ALA A 384 16.71 -27.26 -1.85
N SER A 385 16.71 -27.73 -0.61
CA SER A 385 15.60 -28.49 0.00
C SER A 385 15.53 -28.23 1.50
N ALA A 386 14.39 -28.54 2.10
CA ALA A 386 14.23 -28.53 3.54
C ALA A 386 15.24 -29.48 4.20
N GLN A 387 15.68 -29.13 5.41
CA GLN A 387 16.61 -29.97 6.20
C GLN A 387 15.81 -30.97 7.02
N GLY A 388 16.25 -32.24 7.07
CA GLY A 388 15.66 -33.28 7.88
C GLY A 388 15.25 -34.53 7.09
N PRO A 389 14.52 -35.47 7.77
CA PRO A 389 14.17 -36.77 7.17
C PRO A 389 13.23 -36.63 5.99
N SER A 390 13.32 -37.63 5.10
CA SER A 390 12.44 -37.75 3.93
C SER A 390 11.47 -38.91 4.13
N VAL A 391 10.21 -38.70 3.72
CA VAL A 391 9.15 -39.72 3.76
C VAL A 391 8.58 -39.89 2.35
N VAL A 392 8.39 -41.15 1.95
CA VAL A 392 7.65 -41.51 0.74
C VAL A 392 6.25 -41.94 1.16
N ALA A 393 5.23 -41.24 0.66
CA ALA A 393 3.84 -41.51 0.97
C ALA A 393 3.06 -41.97 -0.26
N GLY A 394 1.91 -42.56 -0.05
CA GLY A 394 0.96 -42.96 -1.10
C GLY A 394 0.10 -41.80 -1.59
N ALA A 395 -1.18 -42.06 -1.82
CA ALA A 395 -2.14 -41.09 -2.40
C ALA A 395 -2.57 -39.97 -1.43
N SER A 396 -2.41 -40.16 -0.11
CA SER A 396 -2.78 -39.15 0.87
C SER A 396 -1.81 -39.15 2.05
N VAL A 397 -1.47 -37.96 2.54
CA VAL A 397 -0.55 -37.83 3.68
C VAL A 397 -0.92 -36.58 4.49
N THR A 398 -0.75 -36.68 5.80
CA THR A 398 -0.86 -35.55 6.73
C THR A 398 0.54 -35.08 7.11
N VAL A 399 0.74 -33.77 7.07
CA VAL A 399 1.93 -33.07 7.53
C VAL A 399 1.54 -32.23 8.74
N ASP A 400 2.16 -32.49 9.87
CA ASP A 400 1.92 -31.71 11.08
C ASP A 400 2.80 -30.46 11.10
N LEU A 401 2.18 -29.34 11.49
CA LEU A 401 2.87 -28.10 11.78
C LEU A 401 3.00 -28.03 13.29
N GLU A 402 4.19 -28.36 13.78
CA GLU A 402 4.49 -28.48 15.21
C GLU A 402 5.86 -27.91 15.53
N ARG A 403 5.97 -27.13 16.62
CA ARG A 403 7.21 -26.45 17.05
C ARG A 403 7.81 -25.56 15.96
N SER A 404 6.94 -24.90 15.17
CA SER A 404 7.31 -24.12 14.00
C SER A 404 8.15 -24.90 12.97
N LEU A 405 7.83 -26.18 12.76
CA LEU A 405 8.41 -27.07 11.77
C LEU A 405 7.32 -27.77 10.97
N PHE A 406 7.68 -28.25 9.77
CA PHE A 406 6.90 -29.22 9.01
C PHE A 406 7.35 -30.63 9.38
N SER A 407 6.44 -31.51 9.72
CA SER A 407 6.71 -32.91 10.04
C SER A 407 5.88 -33.82 9.11
N PRO A 408 6.49 -34.51 8.11
CA PRO A 408 7.90 -34.48 7.73
C PRO A 408 8.31 -33.22 6.93
N PRO A 409 9.60 -32.78 7.00
CA PRO A 409 10.10 -31.67 6.22
C PRO A 409 10.34 -32.01 4.75
N ASN A 410 10.67 -33.26 4.42
CA ASN A 410 10.80 -33.72 3.03
C ASN A 410 9.79 -34.84 2.77
N LEU A 411 9.01 -34.67 1.71
CA LEU A 411 7.90 -35.55 1.38
C LEU A 411 7.91 -35.88 -0.10
N SER A 412 7.68 -37.15 -0.47
CA SER A 412 7.48 -37.58 -1.83
C SER A 412 6.12 -38.29 -1.97
N ILE A 413 5.29 -37.85 -2.91
CA ILE A 413 3.95 -38.42 -3.20
C ILE A 413 3.82 -38.76 -4.67
N ALA A 414 2.84 -39.59 -5.02
CA ALA A 414 2.46 -39.84 -6.41
C ALA A 414 1.68 -38.64 -7.00
N LEU A 415 1.67 -38.50 -8.32
CA LEU A 415 0.82 -37.56 -9.02
C LEU A 415 -0.66 -37.77 -8.65
N GLY A 416 -1.40 -36.69 -8.46
CA GLY A 416 -2.78 -36.72 -7.99
C GLY A 416 -2.93 -36.94 -6.48
N GLY A 417 -1.84 -37.09 -5.75
CA GLY A 417 -1.84 -37.24 -4.30
C GLY A 417 -2.32 -35.97 -3.57
N VAL A 418 -2.80 -36.17 -2.34
CA VAL A 418 -3.33 -35.09 -1.48
C VAL A 418 -2.43 -34.93 -0.26
N VAL A 419 -1.99 -33.72 0.00
CA VAL A 419 -1.31 -33.34 1.24
C VAL A 419 -2.25 -32.54 2.11
N THR A 420 -2.39 -32.93 3.38
CA THR A 420 -3.15 -32.21 4.39
C THR A 420 -2.19 -31.69 5.44
N TRP A 421 -2.04 -30.37 5.53
CA TRP A 421 -1.32 -29.73 6.64
C TRP A 421 -2.26 -29.54 7.82
N ARG A 422 -1.80 -29.88 9.02
CA ARG A 422 -2.54 -29.76 10.28
C ARG A 422 -1.73 -28.96 11.27
N SER A 423 -2.26 -27.82 11.72
CA SER A 423 -1.59 -26.97 12.72
C SER A 423 -1.82 -27.50 14.12
N LEU A 424 -0.76 -27.89 14.80
CA LEU A 424 -0.76 -28.35 16.20
C LEU A 424 -0.28 -27.26 17.17
N ASP A 425 0.44 -26.26 16.67
CA ASP A 425 0.97 -25.16 17.46
C ASP A 425 -0.11 -24.18 17.91
N GLN A 426 0.12 -23.50 19.03
CA GLN A 426 -0.65 -22.34 19.45
C GLN A 426 -0.39 -21.13 18.55
N GLU A 427 0.80 -21.06 17.95
CA GLU A 427 1.15 -20.07 16.95
C GLU A 427 0.39 -20.29 15.65
N ARG A 428 0.32 -19.23 14.88
CA ARG A 428 -0.36 -19.27 13.58
C ARG A 428 0.64 -19.64 12.48
N HIS A 429 0.19 -20.39 11.49
CA HIS A 429 0.99 -20.77 10.34
C HIS A 429 0.29 -20.48 9.02
N VAL A 430 1.09 -20.29 7.99
CA VAL A 430 0.63 -20.19 6.58
C VAL A 430 1.60 -21.01 5.74
N VAL A 431 1.08 -21.97 5.01
CA VAL A 431 1.87 -22.79 4.06
C VAL A 431 1.81 -22.12 2.69
N ILE A 432 2.96 -21.70 2.21
CA ILE A 432 3.04 -20.94 0.96
C ILE A 432 4.19 -21.45 0.09
N LEU A 433 4.01 -21.37 -1.23
CA LEU A 433 5.03 -21.73 -2.20
C LEU A 433 6.16 -20.68 -2.23
N ALA A 434 7.40 -21.11 -2.09
CA ALA A 434 8.58 -20.33 -2.47
C ALA A 434 8.84 -20.48 -3.98
N ASN A 435 8.99 -21.73 -4.43
CA ASN A 435 9.17 -22.06 -5.85
C ASN A 435 8.63 -23.45 -6.16
N GLY A 436 8.20 -23.65 -7.40
CA GLY A 436 7.61 -24.91 -7.86
C GLY A 436 6.70 -24.68 -9.07
N PRO A 437 6.18 -25.77 -9.65
CA PRO A 437 5.41 -25.71 -10.91
C PRO A 437 4.01 -25.08 -10.75
N ARG A 438 3.41 -25.14 -9.56
CA ARG A 438 2.08 -24.58 -9.25
C ARG A 438 2.04 -23.97 -7.85
N ALA A 439 1.15 -23.03 -7.66
CA ALA A 439 0.98 -22.37 -6.37
C ALA A 439 0.50 -23.31 -5.28
N VAL A 440 1.00 -23.06 -4.07
CA VAL A 440 0.45 -23.53 -2.81
C VAL A 440 0.26 -22.30 -1.94
N ASP A 441 -0.94 -22.16 -1.36
CA ASP A 441 -1.32 -20.96 -0.60
C ASP A 441 -2.43 -21.35 0.40
N SER A 442 -2.08 -21.61 1.64
CA SER A 442 -3.06 -21.92 2.67
C SER A 442 -3.65 -20.63 3.26
N PRO A 443 -4.87 -20.68 3.80
CA PRO A 443 -5.32 -19.64 4.71
C PRO A 443 -4.43 -19.58 5.96
N LEU A 444 -4.58 -18.51 6.75
CA LEU A 444 -3.94 -18.42 8.07
C LEU A 444 -4.53 -19.47 8.99
N MET A 445 -3.73 -20.46 9.36
CA MET A 445 -4.12 -21.60 10.19
C MET A 445 -3.80 -21.31 11.66
N ARG A 446 -4.79 -21.58 12.52
CA ARG A 446 -4.67 -21.57 13.98
C ARG A 446 -4.57 -23.03 14.47
N GLN A 447 -4.25 -23.22 15.72
CA GLN A 447 -4.22 -24.56 16.34
C GLN A 447 -5.52 -25.35 16.02
N GLY A 448 -5.36 -26.58 15.59
CA GLY A 448 -6.43 -27.49 15.16
C GLY A 448 -6.92 -27.27 13.73
N ALA A 449 -6.53 -26.19 13.04
CA ALA A 449 -6.92 -25.97 11.66
C ALA A 449 -6.17 -26.90 10.70
N THR A 450 -6.85 -27.26 9.60
CA THR A 450 -6.28 -28.06 8.52
C THR A 450 -6.42 -27.35 7.18
N HIS A 451 -5.50 -27.63 6.26
CA HIS A 451 -5.57 -27.25 4.86
C HIS A 451 -5.14 -28.43 3.99
N ALA A 452 -5.94 -28.78 3.02
CA ALA A 452 -5.65 -29.90 2.10
C ALA A 452 -5.52 -29.40 0.67
N GLN A 453 -4.53 -29.93 -0.05
CA GLN A 453 -4.33 -29.63 -1.46
C GLN A 453 -3.97 -30.89 -2.25
N ARG A 454 -4.59 -31.03 -3.42
CA ARG A 454 -4.26 -32.07 -4.42
C ARG A 454 -3.16 -31.55 -5.33
N PHE A 455 -2.24 -32.45 -5.74
CA PHE A 455 -1.09 -32.14 -6.57
C PHE A 455 -1.19 -32.85 -7.93
N ASP A 456 -1.68 -32.14 -8.95
CA ASP A 456 -1.94 -32.66 -10.29
C ASP A 456 -0.82 -32.28 -11.29
N VAL A 457 0.29 -31.73 -10.84
CA VAL A 457 1.46 -31.41 -11.66
C VAL A 457 2.70 -31.96 -10.99
N ALA A 458 3.43 -32.83 -11.70
CA ALA A 458 4.66 -33.40 -11.21
C ALA A 458 5.76 -32.34 -11.07
N GLY A 459 6.66 -32.54 -10.11
CA GLY A 459 7.79 -31.64 -9.87
C GLY A 459 8.11 -31.45 -8.40
N THR A 460 9.06 -30.59 -8.13
CA THR A 460 9.48 -30.23 -6.77
C THR A 460 8.84 -28.91 -6.37
N TYR A 461 8.20 -28.91 -5.21
CA TYR A 461 7.58 -27.76 -4.57
C TYR A 461 8.37 -27.42 -3.30
N ASN A 462 8.99 -26.27 -3.26
CA ASN A 462 9.61 -25.77 -2.04
C ASN A 462 8.64 -24.83 -1.36
N LEU A 463 8.25 -25.20 -0.14
CA LEU A 463 7.25 -24.54 0.68
C LEU A 463 7.90 -23.96 1.93
N PHE A 464 7.30 -22.92 2.47
CA PHE A 464 7.72 -22.33 3.76
C PHE A 464 6.52 -21.77 4.51
N CYS A 465 6.68 -21.52 5.80
CA CYS A 465 5.71 -20.74 6.54
C CYS A 465 6.00 -19.25 6.39
N TYR A 466 5.02 -18.49 5.91
CA TYR A 466 5.19 -17.04 5.67
C TYR A 466 5.45 -16.24 6.96
N LEU A 467 5.13 -16.78 8.13
CA LEU A 467 5.42 -16.19 9.44
C LEU A 467 6.83 -16.52 9.92
N HIS A 468 7.38 -17.68 9.50
CA HIS A 468 8.67 -18.21 9.92
C HIS A 468 9.54 -18.57 8.69
N PRO A 469 9.87 -17.59 7.83
CA PRO A 469 10.34 -17.87 6.47
C PRO A 469 11.75 -18.43 6.36
N VAL A 470 12.52 -18.47 7.44
CA VAL A 470 13.90 -19.02 7.46
C VAL A 470 14.09 -20.21 8.36
N THR A 471 13.07 -20.60 9.10
CA THR A 471 13.14 -21.75 10.03
C THR A 471 12.16 -22.86 9.68
N MET A 472 11.05 -22.55 9.03
CA MET A 472 9.97 -23.49 8.78
C MET A 472 9.80 -23.75 7.29
N HIS A 473 10.38 -24.86 6.80
CA HIS A 473 10.45 -25.25 5.38
C HIS A 473 9.95 -26.66 5.14
N GLN A 474 9.41 -26.89 3.93
CA GLN A 474 9.10 -28.22 3.43
C GLN A 474 9.50 -28.33 1.96
N THR A 475 10.06 -29.48 1.56
CA THR A 475 10.23 -29.85 0.17
C THR A 475 9.31 -31.02 -0.15
N LEU A 476 8.40 -30.80 -1.07
CA LEU A 476 7.47 -31.81 -1.56
C LEU A 476 7.85 -32.19 -3.00
N THR A 477 8.10 -33.47 -3.26
CA THR A 477 8.33 -34.02 -4.59
C THR A 477 7.09 -34.76 -5.04
N VAL A 478 6.46 -34.31 -6.11
CA VAL A 478 5.36 -35.01 -6.79
C VAL A 478 5.97 -35.81 -7.94
N ARG A 479 5.95 -37.13 -7.76
CA ARG A 479 6.54 -38.05 -8.76
C ARG A 479 5.57 -38.23 -9.95
N PRO A 480 6.04 -38.24 -11.20
CA PRO A 480 5.21 -38.66 -12.30
C PRO A 480 4.78 -40.14 -12.10
N GLU A 481 3.72 -40.53 -12.76
CA GLU A 481 3.28 -41.95 -12.83
C GLU A 481 4.33 -42.86 -13.47
#